data_2978c6604c7e7f660d8168697693ec33
#
_entry.id   2978c6604c7e7f660d8168697693ec33
#
_cell.length_a   1.000
_cell.length_b   1.000
_cell.length_c   1.000
_cell.angle_alpha   90.00
_cell.angle_beta   90.00
_cell.angle_gamma   90.00
#
_symmetry.space_group_name_H-M   'P 1'
#
loop_
_entity.id
_entity.type
_entity.pdbx_description
1 polymer ?
#
loop_
_entity_poly.entity_id
_entity_poly.type
_entity_poly.pdbx_seq_one_letter_code
_entity_poly.pdbx_strand_id
1 'polypeptide(L)'
;MPIEASSGKMIIYQLLPRLFGNRNTTNKFYGTKEENGVGKFNDINDVALSAIKKMGVTHIWYTGVIEHALLTDYTKFGIPMDDADVVKGIAGSPYAIKDYYDVNPDLATSVPDRMQEFEQLVTRTKSNGLKVIIDFVPNHVARAYKSDTKPEGIKD
;
A
#
# COMPACT_ATOMS: atom_id res chain seq x y z
N MET A 1 -25.20 -7.65 -12.10
CA MET A 1 -25.44 -6.33 -12.70
C MET A 1 -24.51 -6.16 -13.88
N PRO A 2 -24.97 -5.75 -15.06
CA PRO A 2 -24.08 -5.49 -16.19
C PRO A 2 -23.15 -4.33 -15.83
N ILE A 3 -21.86 -4.52 -16.08
CA ILE A 3 -20.87 -3.44 -15.99
C ILE A 3 -21.17 -2.54 -17.20
N GLU A 4 -21.78 -1.37 -16.96
CA GLU A 4 -21.86 -0.34 -18.00
C GLU A 4 -20.42 0.04 -18.38
N ALA A 5 -20.00 -0.32 -19.57
CA ALA A 5 -18.78 0.17 -20.16
C ALA A 5 -18.92 1.69 -20.33
N SER A 6 -18.28 2.47 -19.47
CA SER A 6 -18.21 3.91 -19.66
C SER A 6 -17.46 4.15 -20.99
N SER A 7 -18.13 4.74 -21.98
CA SER A 7 -17.58 5.08 -23.29
C SER A 7 -16.53 6.21 -23.24
N GLY A 8 -15.97 6.51 -22.08
CA GLY A 8 -15.04 7.59 -21.82
C GLY A 8 -13.58 7.12 -21.75
N LYS A 9 -12.65 7.99 -22.09
CA LYS A 9 -11.21 7.79 -21.97
C LYS A 9 -10.84 7.46 -20.51
N MET A 10 -10.09 6.38 -20.30
CA MET A 10 -9.49 6.07 -19.00
C MET A 10 -8.30 7.00 -18.75
N ILE A 11 -8.32 7.71 -17.62
CA ILE A 11 -7.22 8.56 -17.15
C ILE A 11 -6.81 8.03 -15.78
N ILE A 12 -5.58 7.52 -15.69
CA ILE A 12 -5.04 6.87 -14.49
C ILE A 12 -4.06 7.82 -13.82
N TYR A 13 -4.23 8.02 -12.52
CA TYR A 13 -3.27 8.69 -11.66
C TYR A 13 -2.57 7.63 -10.79
N GLN A 14 -1.29 7.39 -11.06
CA GLN A 14 -0.48 6.51 -10.21
C GLN A 14 -0.08 7.26 -8.95
N LEU A 15 -0.33 6.64 -7.79
CA LEU A 15 -0.07 7.19 -6.48
C LEU A 15 0.68 6.16 -5.63
N LEU A 16 1.83 6.55 -5.11
CA LEU A 16 2.60 5.75 -4.15
C LEU A 16 2.22 6.21 -2.72
N PRO A 17 1.38 5.44 -1.98
CA PRO A 17 0.90 5.87 -0.66
C PRO A 17 2.02 6.22 0.30
N ARG A 18 3.14 5.48 0.24
CA ARG A 18 4.33 5.71 1.07
C ARG A 18 4.87 7.13 0.98
N LEU A 19 4.78 7.77 -0.20
CA LEU A 19 5.26 9.13 -0.43
C LEU A 19 4.15 10.17 -0.34
N PHE A 20 2.94 9.80 -0.76
CA PHE A 20 1.80 10.70 -0.73
C PHE A 20 1.40 11.02 0.72
N GLY A 21 1.29 12.31 1.04
CA GLY A 21 0.99 12.76 2.40
C GLY A 21 2.21 12.83 3.33
N ASN A 22 3.33 12.20 3.00
CA ASN A 22 4.56 12.37 3.78
C ASN A 22 5.08 13.81 3.66
N ARG A 23 5.13 14.52 4.78
CA ARG A 23 5.62 15.91 4.87
C ARG A 23 7.02 16.01 5.44
N ASN A 24 7.63 14.88 5.82
CA ASN A 24 8.98 14.85 6.32
C ASN A 24 9.97 14.99 5.15
N THR A 25 10.94 15.87 5.28
CA THR A 25 11.95 16.17 4.25
C THR A 25 13.37 15.78 4.68
N THR A 26 13.52 15.01 5.76
CA THR A 26 14.82 14.63 6.31
C THR A 26 15.65 13.83 5.32
N ASN A 27 15.05 12.88 4.61
CA ASN A 27 15.68 12.05 3.57
C ASN A 27 17.01 11.42 4.02
N LYS A 28 17.07 10.98 5.28
CA LYS A 28 18.28 10.36 5.84
C LYS A 28 18.54 9.03 5.14
N PHE A 29 19.77 8.84 4.67
CA PHE A 29 20.21 7.56 4.09
C PHE A 29 20.10 6.46 5.17
N TYR A 30 19.45 5.34 4.85
CA TYR A 30 19.10 4.28 5.80
C TYR A 30 18.32 4.77 7.05
N GLY A 31 17.63 5.89 6.94
CA GLY A 31 16.79 6.41 8.03
C GLY A 31 15.53 5.56 8.23
N THR A 32 15.14 5.45 9.50
CA THR A 32 13.90 4.76 9.90
C THR A 32 12.67 5.53 9.40
N LYS A 33 11.50 4.91 9.50
CA LYS A 33 10.23 5.58 9.17
C LYS A 33 9.94 6.76 10.11
N GLU A 34 10.42 6.73 11.34
CA GLU A 34 10.29 7.83 12.30
C GLU A 34 11.17 9.02 11.90
N GLU A 35 12.34 8.75 11.33
CA GLU A 35 13.29 9.79 10.88
C GLU A 35 12.88 10.41 9.55
N ASN A 36 12.39 9.59 8.59
CA ASN A 36 12.10 10.02 7.23
C ASN A 36 10.61 10.25 6.96
N GLY A 37 9.74 9.82 7.87
CA GLY A 37 8.31 9.82 7.67
C GLY A 37 7.85 8.76 6.66
N VAL A 38 6.57 8.46 6.70
CA VAL A 38 5.86 7.56 5.77
C VAL A 38 4.43 8.08 5.60
N GLY A 39 3.99 8.22 4.35
CA GLY A 39 2.59 8.50 4.04
C GLY A 39 1.68 7.35 4.48
N LYS A 40 0.46 7.67 4.86
CA LYS A 40 -0.53 6.74 5.41
C LYS A 40 -1.75 6.61 4.51
N PHE A 41 -2.48 5.50 4.59
CA PHE A 41 -3.77 5.35 3.92
C PHE A 41 -4.72 6.49 4.26
N ASN A 42 -4.66 6.99 5.51
CA ASN A 42 -5.51 8.05 6.00
C ASN A 42 -5.10 9.46 5.53
N ASP A 43 -3.89 9.64 5.01
CA ASP A 43 -3.45 10.90 4.39
C ASP A 43 -4.15 11.13 3.04
N ILE A 44 -4.60 10.05 2.38
CA ILE A 44 -5.33 10.09 1.11
C ILE A 44 -6.82 10.32 1.44
N ASN A 45 -7.12 11.54 1.86
CA ASN A 45 -8.44 11.96 2.33
C ASN A 45 -9.33 12.49 1.19
N ASP A 46 -10.58 12.86 1.52
CA ASP A 46 -11.55 13.35 0.55
C ASP A 46 -11.09 14.63 -0.17
N VAL A 47 -10.34 15.50 0.51
CA VAL A 47 -9.79 16.72 -0.10
C VAL A 47 -8.80 16.38 -1.21
N ALA A 48 -7.89 15.47 -0.93
CA ALA A 48 -6.91 14.99 -1.92
C ALA A 48 -7.59 14.27 -3.10
N LEU A 49 -8.52 13.36 -2.81
CA LEU A 49 -9.25 12.61 -3.83
C LEU A 49 -10.11 13.51 -4.72
N SER A 50 -10.80 14.48 -4.12
CA SER A 50 -11.57 15.49 -4.86
C SER A 50 -10.68 16.34 -5.76
N ALA A 51 -9.49 16.75 -5.30
CA ALA A 51 -8.54 17.50 -6.12
C ALA A 51 -8.05 16.69 -7.32
N ILE A 52 -7.72 15.39 -7.10
CA ILE A 52 -7.33 14.49 -8.17
C ILE A 52 -8.50 14.30 -9.17
N LYS A 53 -9.71 14.12 -8.68
CA LYS A 53 -10.91 13.99 -9.54
C LYS A 53 -11.13 15.22 -10.43
N LYS A 54 -10.91 16.43 -9.91
CA LYS A 54 -11.04 17.70 -10.66
C LYS A 54 -10.04 17.81 -11.82
N MET A 55 -8.94 17.05 -11.82
CA MET A 55 -8.01 16.98 -12.95
C MET A 55 -8.51 16.09 -14.10
N GLY A 56 -9.72 15.53 -14.00
CA GLY A 56 -10.28 14.62 -15.01
C GLY A 56 -9.87 13.16 -14.84
N VAL A 57 -9.20 12.81 -13.74
CA VAL A 57 -8.80 11.43 -13.42
C VAL A 57 -10.03 10.55 -13.22
N THR A 58 -9.98 9.33 -13.73
CA THR A 58 -11.04 8.32 -13.61
C THR A 58 -10.65 7.17 -12.68
N HIS A 59 -9.36 6.87 -12.58
CA HIS A 59 -8.81 5.77 -11.79
C HIS A 59 -7.60 6.22 -10.99
N ILE A 60 -7.48 5.73 -9.76
CA ILE A 60 -6.24 5.84 -8.99
C ILE A 60 -5.59 4.45 -8.94
N TRP A 61 -4.32 4.40 -9.31
CA TRP A 61 -3.48 3.23 -9.17
C TRP A 61 -2.63 3.39 -7.91
N TYR A 62 -3.01 2.69 -6.85
CA TYR A 62 -2.24 2.63 -5.61
C TYR A 62 -1.10 1.63 -5.74
N THR A 63 0.14 2.13 -5.80
CA THR A 63 1.34 1.31 -5.93
C THR A 63 1.93 0.96 -4.57
N GLY A 64 2.32 -0.30 -4.39
CA GLY A 64 3.02 -0.76 -3.18
C GLY A 64 2.14 -0.91 -1.96
N VAL A 65 0.88 -1.31 -2.16
CA VAL A 65 -0.10 -1.55 -1.07
C VAL A 65 0.08 -2.91 -0.44
N ILE A 66 0.30 -3.97 -1.26
CA ILE A 66 0.43 -5.35 -0.77
C ILE A 66 1.66 -5.45 0.14
N GLU A 67 1.56 -6.27 1.19
CA GLU A 67 2.67 -6.48 2.13
C GLU A 67 3.91 -7.01 1.40
N HIS A 68 5.02 -6.30 1.58
CA HIS A 68 6.31 -6.64 1.00
C HIS A 68 7.40 -6.64 2.07
N ALA A 69 8.51 -7.30 1.81
CA ALA A 69 9.62 -7.39 2.73
C ALA A 69 10.22 -6.02 3.07
N LEU A 70 10.39 -5.73 4.36
CA LEU A 70 10.91 -4.48 4.92
C LEU A 70 11.63 -4.72 6.26
N LEU A 71 12.40 -3.73 6.72
CA LEU A 71 13.20 -3.86 7.95
C LEU A 71 12.58 -3.16 9.17
N THR A 72 11.38 -2.59 9.06
CA THR A 72 10.67 -2.10 10.23
C THR A 72 10.20 -3.27 11.09
N ASP A 73 10.47 -3.23 12.39
CA ASP A 73 10.08 -4.31 13.31
C ASP A 73 8.58 -4.23 13.65
N TYR A 74 7.85 -5.24 13.23
CA TYR A 74 6.43 -5.44 13.52
C TYR A 74 6.14 -6.74 14.26
N THR A 75 7.17 -7.39 14.86
CA THR A 75 7.03 -8.68 15.56
C THR A 75 6.02 -8.64 16.71
N LYS A 76 5.87 -7.48 17.36
CA LYS A 76 4.85 -7.28 18.41
C LYS A 76 3.41 -7.38 17.89
N PHE A 77 3.22 -7.34 16.57
CA PHE A 77 1.92 -7.51 15.91
C PHE A 77 1.78 -8.86 15.19
N GLY A 78 2.75 -9.77 15.40
CA GLY A 78 2.74 -11.09 14.79
C GLY A 78 3.38 -11.16 13.39
N ILE A 79 3.83 -10.03 12.84
CA ILE A 79 4.48 -9.97 11.53
C ILE A 79 5.96 -10.32 11.70
N PRO A 80 6.47 -11.41 11.08
CA PRO A 80 7.86 -11.82 11.21
C PRO A 80 8.83 -10.78 10.65
N MET A 81 9.99 -10.62 11.28
CA MET A 81 11.11 -9.83 10.72
C MET A 81 11.61 -10.42 9.42
N ASP A 82 11.97 -9.54 8.49
CA ASP A 82 12.68 -9.92 7.28
C ASP A 82 14.19 -9.86 7.48
N ASP A 83 14.91 -10.65 6.68
CA ASP A 83 16.37 -10.69 6.71
C ASP A 83 16.95 -9.45 5.99
N ALA A 84 17.81 -8.70 6.68
CA ALA A 84 18.44 -7.50 6.17
C ALA A 84 19.25 -7.74 4.88
N ASP A 85 19.80 -8.94 4.69
CA ASP A 85 20.60 -9.28 3.51
C ASP A 85 19.75 -9.43 2.23
N VAL A 86 18.42 -9.56 2.36
CA VAL A 86 17.50 -9.75 1.23
C VAL A 86 16.49 -8.62 1.05
N VAL A 87 16.52 -7.60 1.92
CA VAL A 87 15.65 -6.43 1.85
C VAL A 87 16.40 -5.22 1.29
N LYS A 88 15.83 -4.56 0.31
CA LYS A 88 16.41 -3.36 -0.30
C LYS A 88 16.18 -2.12 0.55
N GLY A 89 17.18 -1.67 1.28
CA GLY A 89 17.09 -0.54 2.22
C GLY A 89 16.18 -0.89 3.42
N ILE A 90 15.67 0.13 4.13
CA ILE A 90 14.76 -0.09 5.26
C ILE A 90 13.33 -0.36 4.80
N ALA A 91 12.88 0.37 3.78
CA ALA A 91 11.50 0.33 3.28
C ALA A 91 11.20 -0.87 2.38
N GLY A 92 12.20 -1.59 1.95
CA GLY A 92 12.05 -2.69 1.00
C GLY A 92 11.66 -2.25 -0.42
N SER A 93 11.32 -3.24 -1.22
CA SER A 93 10.79 -3.03 -2.58
C SER A 93 9.29 -3.37 -2.59
N PRO A 94 8.42 -2.50 -3.12
CA PRO A 94 6.99 -2.80 -3.22
C PRO A 94 6.67 -4.00 -4.12
N TYR A 95 7.66 -4.54 -4.82
CA TYR A 95 7.53 -5.73 -5.67
C TYR A 95 8.09 -7.00 -5.03
N ALA A 96 8.74 -6.92 -3.87
CA ALA A 96 9.20 -8.08 -3.11
C ALA A 96 8.09 -8.55 -2.16
N ILE A 97 7.00 -9.08 -2.71
CA ILE A 97 5.80 -9.46 -1.96
C ILE A 97 6.13 -10.51 -0.92
N LYS A 98 5.72 -10.26 0.32
CA LYS A 98 5.87 -11.13 1.48
C LYS A 98 4.57 -11.84 1.85
N ASP A 99 3.44 -11.16 1.70
CA ASP A 99 2.11 -11.70 1.92
C ASP A 99 1.10 -11.10 0.94
N TYR A 100 0.43 -11.96 0.16
CA TYR A 100 -0.63 -11.52 -0.76
C TYR A 100 -1.98 -11.30 -0.08
N TYR A 101 -2.14 -11.75 1.15
CA TYR A 101 -3.41 -11.64 1.91
C TYR A 101 -3.42 -10.42 2.81
N ASP A 102 -2.34 -9.62 2.83
CA ASP A 102 -2.20 -8.48 3.70
C ASP A 102 -1.66 -7.23 2.99
N VAL A 103 -1.73 -6.11 3.70
CA VAL A 103 -1.24 -4.82 3.22
C VAL A 103 -0.03 -4.35 4.04
N ASN A 104 0.83 -3.56 3.40
CA ASN A 104 2.04 -3.02 4.01
C ASN A 104 1.75 -2.26 5.32
N PRO A 105 2.25 -2.76 6.47
CA PRO A 105 1.97 -2.17 7.78
C PRO A 105 2.53 -0.75 7.96
N ASP A 106 3.57 -0.37 7.21
CA ASP A 106 4.09 1.01 7.22
C ASP A 106 3.03 2.03 6.79
N LEU A 107 2.07 1.63 5.95
CA LEU A 107 1.04 2.53 5.39
C LEU A 107 -0.15 2.74 6.31
N ALA A 108 -0.28 1.96 7.37
CA ALA A 108 -1.36 2.11 8.34
C ALA A 108 -0.99 3.06 9.49
N THR A 109 -1.97 3.76 10.00
CA THR A 109 -1.85 4.53 11.26
C THR A 109 -1.87 3.57 12.45
N SER A 110 -2.76 2.57 12.39
CA SER A 110 -2.87 1.47 13.35
C SER A 110 -2.52 0.15 12.67
N VAL A 111 -1.40 -0.46 13.04
CA VAL A 111 -0.94 -1.71 12.42
C VAL A 111 -1.96 -2.86 12.56
N PRO A 112 -2.61 -3.06 13.72
CA PRO A 112 -3.67 -4.07 13.84
C PRO A 112 -4.85 -3.85 12.89
N ASP A 113 -5.17 -2.59 12.58
CA ASP A 113 -6.32 -2.22 11.76
C ASP A 113 -5.94 -1.95 10.28
N ARG A 114 -4.73 -2.32 9.85
CA ARG A 114 -4.14 -2.00 8.54
C ARG A 114 -5.05 -2.35 7.35
N MET A 115 -5.64 -3.53 7.39
CA MET A 115 -6.55 -3.97 6.32
C MET A 115 -7.82 -3.12 6.31
N GLN A 116 -8.38 -2.83 7.48
CA GLN A 116 -9.57 -1.97 7.60
C GLN A 116 -9.29 -0.54 7.11
N GLU A 117 -8.11 0.03 7.42
CA GLU A 117 -7.71 1.35 6.91
C GLU A 117 -7.61 1.35 5.38
N PHE A 118 -7.09 0.26 4.79
CA PHE A 118 -7.04 0.12 3.33
C PHE A 118 -8.44 -0.02 2.71
N GLU A 119 -9.32 -0.82 3.29
CA GLU A 119 -10.73 -0.95 2.84
C GLU A 119 -11.47 0.39 2.92
N GLN A 120 -11.22 1.16 3.98
CA GLN A 120 -11.74 2.53 4.11
C GLN A 120 -11.19 3.46 3.02
N LEU A 121 -9.91 3.35 2.65
CA LEU A 121 -9.34 4.09 1.53
C LEU A 121 -10.05 3.73 0.22
N VAL A 122 -10.26 2.45 -0.05
CA VAL A 122 -10.98 1.98 -1.25
C VAL A 122 -12.40 2.55 -1.28
N THR A 123 -13.09 2.50 -0.16
CA THR A 123 -14.46 3.05 -0.01
C THR A 123 -14.48 4.53 -0.25
N ARG A 124 -13.58 5.28 0.38
CA ARG A 124 -13.44 6.73 0.24
C ARG A 124 -13.13 7.13 -1.22
N THR A 125 -12.24 6.38 -1.87
CA THR A 125 -11.90 6.61 -3.28
C THR A 125 -13.13 6.45 -4.18
N LYS A 126 -13.90 5.36 -3.99
CA LYS A 126 -15.16 5.12 -4.73
C LYS A 126 -16.20 6.19 -4.47
N SER A 127 -16.33 6.65 -3.24
CA SER A 127 -17.27 7.73 -2.86
C SER A 127 -16.93 9.06 -3.55
N ASN A 128 -15.65 9.29 -3.88
CA ASN A 128 -15.22 10.45 -4.69
C ASN A 128 -15.37 10.23 -6.21
N GLY A 129 -16.05 9.18 -6.65
CA GLY A 129 -16.31 8.88 -8.07
C GLY A 129 -15.05 8.44 -8.83
N LEU A 130 -14.07 7.86 -8.14
CA LEU A 130 -12.83 7.31 -8.69
C LEU A 130 -12.86 5.78 -8.59
N LYS A 131 -12.22 5.11 -9.55
CA LYS A 131 -12.01 3.66 -9.51
C LYS A 131 -10.63 3.36 -8.95
N VAL A 132 -10.47 2.20 -8.31
CA VAL A 132 -9.22 1.76 -7.69
C VAL A 132 -8.55 0.71 -8.56
N ILE A 133 -7.24 0.83 -8.72
CA ILE A 133 -6.33 -0.16 -9.28
C ILE A 133 -5.24 -0.39 -8.23
N ILE A 134 -4.81 -1.63 -8.01
CA ILE A 134 -3.65 -1.99 -7.21
C ILE A 134 -2.69 -2.84 -8.04
N ASP A 135 -1.41 -2.82 -7.68
CA ASP A 135 -0.42 -3.72 -8.26
C ASP A 135 -0.73 -5.17 -7.90
N PHE A 136 -0.48 -6.07 -8.84
CA PHE A 136 -0.41 -7.49 -8.58
C PHE A 136 0.83 -8.06 -9.26
N VAL A 137 1.75 -8.62 -8.46
CA VAL A 137 3.07 -9.09 -8.90
C VAL A 137 3.13 -10.62 -8.77
N PRO A 138 2.62 -11.40 -9.74
CA PRO A 138 2.50 -12.85 -9.61
C PRO A 138 3.74 -13.63 -10.08
N ASN A 139 4.76 -12.96 -10.63
CA ASN A 139 5.91 -13.59 -11.27
C ASN A 139 7.06 -13.89 -10.31
N HIS A 140 7.07 -13.32 -9.11
CA HIS A 140 8.05 -13.59 -8.06
C HIS A 140 7.53 -13.11 -6.71
N VAL A 141 8.16 -13.57 -5.64
CA VAL A 141 7.88 -13.18 -4.26
C VAL A 141 9.17 -12.83 -3.53
N ALA A 142 9.08 -12.25 -2.35
CA ALA A 142 10.22 -12.10 -1.45
C ALA A 142 10.83 -13.48 -1.12
N ARG A 143 12.14 -13.52 -0.89
CA ARG A 143 12.85 -14.78 -0.58
C ARG A 143 12.30 -15.45 0.69
N ALA A 144 11.85 -14.67 1.66
CA ALA A 144 11.23 -15.14 2.89
C ALA A 144 9.69 -14.94 2.84
N TYR A 145 9.05 -15.35 1.73
CA TYR A 145 7.59 -15.31 1.63
C TYR A 145 6.96 -16.10 2.78
N LYS A 146 6.12 -15.45 3.55
CA LYS A 146 5.36 -16.06 4.64
C LYS A 146 4.16 -15.19 4.97
N SER A 147 2.96 -15.74 4.77
CA SER A 147 1.73 -15.08 5.14
C SER A 147 1.41 -15.31 6.62
N ASP A 148 1.07 -14.23 7.34
CA ASP A 148 0.55 -14.27 8.70
C ASP A 148 -0.99 -14.11 8.76
N THR A 149 -1.62 -13.81 7.63
CA THR A 149 -3.08 -13.55 7.52
C THR A 149 -3.82 -14.46 6.53
N LYS A 150 -3.12 -15.44 5.94
CA LYS A 150 -3.75 -16.34 4.97
C LYS A 150 -4.92 -17.13 5.54
N PRO A 151 -5.94 -17.45 4.73
CA PRO A 151 -7.05 -18.30 5.14
C PRO A 151 -6.59 -19.68 5.62
N GLU A 152 -7.36 -20.28 6.54
CA GLU A 152 -7.08 -21.62 7.02
C GLU A 152 -7.06 -22.64 5.86
N GLY A 153 -6.09 -23.56 5.90
CA GLY A 153 -5.90 -24.58 4.86
C GLY A 153 -5.07 -24.16 3.65
N ILE A 154 -4.73 -22.87 3.53
CA ILE A 154 -3.82 -22.40 2.47
C ILE A 154 -2.36 -22.59 2.93
N LYS A 155 -1.53 -23.16 2.05
CA LYS A 155 -0.09 -23.29 2.25
C LYS A 155 0.65 -22.12 1.60
N ASP A 156 1.78 -21.73 2.20
CA ASP A 156 2.75 -20.80 1.58
C ASP A 156 3.50 -21.49 0.46
#